data_ba4f97e971261dfba88caacbfefe7fd3
#
_entry.id   ba4f97e971261dfba88caacbfefe7fd3
#
_cell.length_a   1.000
_cell.length_b   1.000
_cell.length_c   1.000
_cell.angle_alpha   90.00
_cell.angle_beta   90.00
_cell.angle_gamma   90.00
#
_symmetry.space_group_name_H-M   'P 1'
#
loop_
_entity.id
_entity.type
_entity.pdbx_description
1 polymer ?
#
loop_
_entity_poly.entity_id
_entity_poly.type
_entity_poly.pdbx_seq_one_letter_code
_entity_poly.pdbx_strand_id
1 'polypeptide(L)'
;RRGSSAEFIEKASGVKRRYVVEKTGILDPKRLRPLLHERSNDELSIQAEWGVIAAKQAMENAGVTAEDIDVVILSCSNLQRAYPAVAIEIQTALGIQGYAYDMNVACSAATFGIKQAYDAIKAGGRRVLLVNVEITSGHTDYRSRDCHFIFGDVATASIIEETDSKTGFEIEDINLFTQFSNNIRNNFGFLNLSEVDADIENNRFAQDGRKVFKEVCPL
;
A
#
# COMPACT_ATOMS: atom_id res chain seq x y z
N ARG A 1 0.00 3.88 26.96
CA ARG A 1 1.29 4.08 26.26
C ARG A 1 2.40 3.51 27.13
N ARG A 2 2.82 2.28 26.90
CA ARG A 2 3.89 1.66 27.71
C ARG A 2 5.25 1.99 27.08
N GLY A 3 5.94 3.02 27.65
CA GLY A 3 7.39 3.08 27.57
C GLY A 3 8.06 3.72 26.36
N SER A 4 7.35 4.45 25.47
CA SER A 4 7.98 5.23 24.39
C SER A 4 7.56 6.70 24.51
N SER A 5 8.52 7.61 24.70
CA SER A 5 8.27 9.03 24.58
C SER A 5 8.47 9.50 23.14
N ALA A 6 7.89 10.64 22.76
CA ALA A 6 8.12 11.24 21.45
C ALA A 6 9.61 11.50 21.21
N GLU A 7 10.32 11.98 22.23
CA GLU A 7 11.78 12.22 22.17
C GLU A 7 12.56 10.93 21.93
N PHE A 8 12.19 9.83 22.58
CA PHE A 8 12.83 8.53 22.34
C PHE A 8 12.63 8.07 20.89
N ILE A 9 11.38 8.19 20.38
CA ILE A 9 11.07 7.78 19.00
C ILE A 9 11.84 8.64 18.00
N GLU A 10 11.85 9.96 18.18
CA GLU A 10 12.59 10.87 17.29
C GLU A 10 14.08 10.58 17.31
N LYS A 11 14.67 10.39 18.50
CA LYS A 11 16.10 10.08 18.62
C LYS A 11 16.48 8.72 18.00
N ALA A 12 15.61 7.72 18.15
CA ALA A 12 15.88 6.35 17.69
C ALA A 12 15.61 6.14 16.19
N SER A 13 14.68 6.90 15.61
CA SER A 13 14.19 6.65 14.24
C SER A 13 14.17 7.88 13.33
N GLY A 14 14.32 9.09 13.85
CA GLY A 14 14.11 10.34 13.13
C GLY A 14 12.63 10.69 12.88
N VAL A 15 11.71 9.84 13.30
CA VAL A 15 10.27 10.00 13.04
C VAL A 15 9.68 11.05 13.98
N LYS A 16 9.17 12.13 13.40
CA LYS A 16 8.49 13.23 14.12
C LYS A 16 6.98 13.16 14.00
N ARG A 17 6.46 12.72 12.86
CA ARG A 17 5.04 12.71 12.53
C ARG A 17 4.68 11.51 11.66
N ARG A 18 3.40 11.13 11.72
CA ARG A 18 2.75 10.19 10.78
C ARG A 18 1.42 10.77 10.36
N TYR A 19 1.16 10.70 9.06
CA TYR A 19 -0.13 11.04 8.50
C TYR A 19 -1.02 9.81 8.55
N VAL A 20 -2.27 10.01 8.87
CA VAL A 20 -3.28 8.94 8.99
C VAL A 20 -4.60 9.43 8.43
N VAL A 21 -5.38 8.51 7.88
CA VAL A 21 -6.68 8.81 7.28
C VAL A 21 -7.65 9.44 8.28
N GLU A 22 -7.65 8.96 9.51
CA GLU A 22 -8.51 9.46 10.58
C GLU A 22 -7.79 9.29 11.93
N LYS A 23 -7.64 10.38 12.66
CA LYS A 23 -6.85 10.39 13.91
C LYS A 23 -7.67 10.24 15.18
N THR A 24 -8.96 10.60 15.14
CA THR A 24 -9.80 10.64 16.36
C THR A 24 -9.97 9.26 16.95
N GLY A 25 -10.32 8.28 16.13
CA GLY A 25 -10.41 6.89 16.55
C GLY A 25 -9.07 6.27 16.93
N ILE A 26 -7.97 6.67 16.27
CA ILE A 26 -6.62 6.21 16.64
C ILE A 26 -6.19 6.75 18.00
N LEU A 27 -6.54 7.99 18.32
CA LEU A 27 -6.20 8.63 19.59
C LEU A 27 -7.12 8.21 20.75
N ASP A 28 -8.27 7.61 20.48
CA ASP A 28 -9.13 7.03 21.50
C ASP A 28 -8.45 5.77 22.09
N PRO A 29 -8.09 5.77 23.39
CA PRO A 29 -7.38 4.65 24.00
C PRO A 29 -8.19 3.35 24.06
N LYS A 30 -9.51 3.42 23.88
CA LYS A 30 -10.38 2.24 23.84
C LYS A 30 -10.48 1.66 22.44
N ARG A 31 -10.36 2.49 21.41
CA ARG A 31 -10.50 2.09 20.02
C ARG A 31 -9.15 1.79 19.36
N LEU A 32 -8.22 2.73 19.35
CA LEU A 32 -6.89 2.63 18.73
C LEU A 32 -6.93 2.16 17.26
N ARG A 33 -7.93 2.62 16.50
CA ARG A 33 -8.16 2.37 15.07
C ARG A 33 -8.88 3.56 14.47
N PRO A 34 -8.71 3.84 13.17
CA PRO A 34 -9.47 4.90 12.51
C PRO A 34 -10.98 4.69 12.69
N LEU A 35 -11.72 5.77 12.81
CA LEU A 35 -13.17 5.79 12.79
C LEU A 35 -13.61 6.10 11.35
N LEU A 36 -13.75 5.05 10.55
CA LEU A 36 -14.21 5.16 9.16
C LEU A 36 -15.68 4.81 9.08
N HIS A 37 -16.43 5.58 8.30
CA HIS A 37 -17.80 5.25 7.96
C HIS A 37 -17.82 4.21 6.84
N GLU A 38 -18.77 3.28 6.93
CA GLU A 38 -19.05 2.35 5.85
C GLU A 38 -19.56 3.14 4.64
N ARG A 39 -19.02 2.82 3.48
CA ARG A 39 -19.44 3.41 2.20
C ARG A 39 -20.41 2.47 1.50
N SER A 40 -21.39 3.06 0.80
CA SER A 40 -22.27 2.29 -0.06
C SER A 40 -21.50 1.70 -1.25
N ASN A 41 -22.07 0.68 -1.89
CA ASN A 41 -21.44 0.07 -3.07
C ASN A 41 -21.43 1.00 -4.30
N ASP A 42 -22.17 2.10 -4.25
CA ASP A 42 -22.20 3.11 -5.32
C ASP A 42 -21.11 4.19 -5.15
N GLU A 43 -20.42 4.18 -4.00
CA GLU A 43 -19.32 5.08 -3.71
C GLU A 43 -17.97 4.41 -3.97
N LEU A 44 -16.98 5.18 -4.40
CA LEU A 44 -15.61 4.67 -4.47
C LEU A 44 -15.14 4.20 -3.09
N SER A 45 -14.46 3.09 -3.06
CA SER A 45 -13.73 2.69 -1.85
C SER A 45 -12.70 3.75 -1.45
N ILE A 46 -12.35 3.82 -0.18
CA ILE A 46 -11.39 4.83 0.30
C ILE A 46 -10.01 4.66 -0.37
N GLN A 47 -9.58 3.41 -0.63
CA GLN A 47 -8.35 3.16 -1.37
C GLN A 47 -8.47 3.64 -2.82
N ALA A 48 -9.60 3.39 -3.49
CA ALA A 48 -9.81 3.85 -4.85
C ALA A 48 -9.86 5.38 -4.94
N GLU A 49 -10.55 6.05 -4.02
CA GLU A 49 -10.61 7.52 -3.96
C GLU A 49 -9.20 8.13 -3.86
N TRP A 50 -8.38 7.65 -2.94
CA TRP A 50 -7.02 8.13 -2.78
C TRP A 50 -6.13 7.78 -3.97
N GLY A 51 -6.32 6.58 -4.51
CA GLY A 51 -5.64 6.13 -5.73
C GLY A 51 -5.94 7.01 -6.93
N VAL A 52 -7.20 7.41 -7.12
CA VAL A 52 -7.64 8.33 -8.19
C VAL A 52 -6.99 9.70 -8.03
N ILE A 53 -6.91 10.23 -6.80
CA ILE A 53 -6.26 11.52 -6.55
C ILE A 53 -4.77 11.46 -6.94
N ALA A 54 -4.05 10.44 -6.46
CA ALA A 54 -2.64 10.27 -6.78
C ALA A 54 -2.41 10.02 -8.28
N ALA A 55 -3.27 9.21 -8.91
CA ALA A 55 -3.22 8.89 -10.33
C ALA A 55 -3.39 10.14 -11.20
N LYS A 56 -4.36 11.02 -10.90
CA LYS A 56 -4.56 12.26 -11.61
C LYS A 56 -3.33 13.17 -11.57
N GLN A 57 -2.67 13.28 -10.42
CA GLN A 57 -1.44 14.04 -10.29
C GLN A 57 -0.30 13.42 -11.12
N ALA A 58 -0.15 12.11 -11.12
CA ALA A 58 0.86 11.42 -11.90
C ALA A 58 0.63 11.58 -13.40
N MET A 59 -0.63 11.45 -13.85
CA MET A 59 -1.03 11.65 -15.25
C MET A 59 -0.77 13.10 -15.70
N GLU A 60 -1.15 14.08 -14.89
CA GLU A 60 -0.89 15.50 -15.16
C GLU A 60 0.61 15.79 -15.28
N ASN A 61 1.41 15.29 -14.33
CA ASN A 61 2.86 15.47 -14.34
C ASN A 61 3.53 14.82 -15.56
N ALA A 62 3.01 13.69 -16.03
CA ALA A 62 3.50 12.99 -17.21
C ALA A 62 2.94 13.55 -18.53
N GLY A 63 1.93 14.42 -18.49
CA GLY A 63 1.26 14.94 -19.67
C GLY A 63 0.48 13.88 -20.45
N VAL A 64 -0.06 12.86 -19.75
CA VAL A 64 -0.82 11.74 -20.36
C VAL A 64 -2.29 11.78 -19.95
N THR A 65 -3.14 11.22 -20.81
CA THR A 65 -4.58 11.10 -20.60
C THR A 65 -4.97 9.64 -20.32
N ALA A 66 -6.24 9.39 -20.02
CA ALA A 66 -6.76 8.06 -19.82
C ALA A 66 -6.62 7.14 -21.05
N GLU A 67 -6.68 7.72 -22.24
CA GLU A 67 -6.58 7.03 -23.54
C GLU A 67 -5.15 6.51 -23.82
N ASP A 68 -4.16 7.07 -23.12
CA ASP A 68 -2.77 6.71 -23.26
C ASP A 68 -2.34 5.51 -22.39
N ILE A 69 -3.19 5.10 -21.45
CA ILE A 69 -2.88 4.07 -20.43
C ILE A 69 -3.56 2.77 -20.80
N ASP A 70 -2.80 1.68 -20.87
CA ASP A 70 -3.29 0.35 -21.22
C ASP A 70 -3.53 -0.53 -19.99
N VAL A 71 -2.82 -0.28 -18.88
CA VAL A 71 -2.86 -1.12 -17.68
C VAL A 71 -2.91 -0.27 -16.43
N VAL A 72 -3.76 -0.64 -15.48
CA VAL A 72 -3.76 -0.10 -14.12
C VAL A 72 -3.40 -1.20 -13.14
N ILE A 73 -2.34 -0.99 -12.37
CA ILE A 73 -1.90 -1.91 -11.32
C ILE A 73 -2.05 -1.19 -9.98
N LEU A 74 -2.85 -1.75 -9.07
CA LEU A 74 -2.77 -1.36 -7.66
C LEU A 74 -1.88 -2.36 -6.95
N SER A 75 -0.77 -1.88 -6.38
CA SER A 75 0.15 -2.71 -5.61
C SER A 75 0.29 -2.17 -4.20
N CYS A 76 -0.06 -2.97 -3.21
CA CYS A 76 -0.13 -2.54 -1.80
C CYS A 76 0.12 -3.70 -0.83
N SER A 77 0.12 -3.39 0.46
CA SER A 77 0.26 -4.39 1.53
C SER A 77 -1.09 -4.95 1.97
N ASN A 78 -2.16 -4.19 1.84
CA ASN A 78 -3.50 -4.57 2.27
C ASN A 78 -4.57 -4.04 1.32
N LEU A 79 -5.34 -4.95 0.77
CA LEU A 79 -6.50 -4.61 -0.04
C LEU A 79 -7.71 -4.35 0.85
N GLN A 80 -8.50 -3.34 0.52
CA GLN A 80 -9.72 -3.00 1.25
C GLN A 80 -10.74 -4.13 1.21
N ARG A 81 -10.76 -4.90 0.13
CA ARG A 81 -11.61 -6.07 -0.07
C ARG A 81 -10.98 -7.07 -1.04
N ALA A 82 -11.53 -8.27 -1.06
CA ALA A 82 -11.05 -9.32 -1.95
C ALA A 82 -11.42 -9.09 -3.42
N TYR A 83 -12.65 -8.65 -3.69
CA TYR A 83 -13.18 -8.29 -5.02
C TYR A 83 -14.45 -7.41 -4.88
N PRO A 84 -14.81 -6.61 -5.92
CA PRO A 84 -14.01 -6.36 -7.12
C PRO A 84 -12.67 -5.70 -6.77
N ALA A 85 -11.67 -5.85 -7.66
CA ALA A 85 -10.35 -5.25 -7.45
C ALA A 85 -10.44 -3.72 -7.33
N VAL A 86 -9.67 -3.14 -6.43
CA VAL A 86 -9.63 -1.69 -6.23
C VAL A 86 -9.02 -0.99 -7.47
N ALA A 87 -8.09 -1.66 -8.17
CA ALA A 87 -7.57 -1.17 -9.44
C ALA A 87 -8.66 -0.99 -10.51
N ILE A 88 -9.69 -1.85 -10.53
CA ILE A 88 -10.82 -1.72 -11.46
C ILE A 88 -11.68 -0.49 -11.11
N GLU A 89 -11.87 -0.18 -9.83
CA GLU A 89 -12.56 1.06 -9.43
C GLU A 89 -11.78 2.30 -9.90
N ILE A 90 -10.44 2.29 -9.71
CA ILE A 90 -9.57 3.38 -10.16
C ILE A 90 -9.63 3.53 -11.69
N GLN A 91 -9.52 2.42 -12.42
CA GLN A 91 -9.64 2.37 -13.88
C GLN A 91 -10.96 2.98 -14.35
N THR A 92 -12.07 2.55 -13.76
CA THR A 92 -13.42 3.04 -14.11
C THR A 92 -13.58 4.52 -13.81
N ALA A 93 -13.12 4.98 -12.64
CA ALA A 93 -13.23 6.37 -12.22
C ALA A 93 -12.38 7.33 -13.07
N LEU A 94 -11.30 6.82 -13.67
CA LEU A 94 -10.43 7.60 -14.58
C LEU A 94 -10.85 7.47 -16.05
N GLY A 95 -11.76 6.57 -16.40
CA GLY A 95 -12.18 6.31 -17.79
C GLY A 95 -11.12 5.57 -18.62
N ILE A 96 -10.16 4.92 -17.99
CA ILE A 96 -9.08 4.18 -18.66
C ILE A 96 -9.65 2.91 -19.29
N GLN A 97 -9.29 2.65 -20.54
CA GLN A 97 -9.58 1.40 -21.24
C GLN A 97 -8.43 0.40 -21.00
N GLY A 98 -8.64 -0.88 -21.38
CA GLY A 98 -7.63 -1.91 -21.15
C GLY A 98 -7.95 -2.77 -19.93
N TYR A 99 -6.97 -3.12 -19.09
CA TYR A 99 -7.20 -4.00 -17.96
C TYR A 99 -6.57 -3.49 -16.65
N ALA A 100 -7.12 -3.97 -15.54
CA ALA A 100 -6.66 -3.58 -14.22
C ALA A 100 -6.66 -4.78 -13.26
N TYR A 101 -5.74 -4.79 -12.32
CA TYR A 101 -5.69 -5.80 -11.26
C TYR A 101 -4.96 -5.30 -10.02
N ASP A 102 -5.27 -5.94 -8.89
CA ASP A 102 -4.60 -5.73 -7.62
C ASP A 102 -3.50 -6.76 -7.42
N MET A 103 -2.42 -6.34 -6.75
CA MET A 103 -1.39 -7.24 -6.26
C MET A 103 -0.99 -6.89 -4.81
N ASN A 104 -0.69 -7.92 -4.03
CA ASN A 104 -0.26 -7.77 -2.64
C ASN A 104 1.14 -8.34 -2.47
N VAL A 105 2.09 -7.47 -2.19
CA VAL A 105 3.50 -7.83 -1.94
C VAL A 105 4.05 -7.06 -0.73
N ALA A 106 3.20 -6.74 0.20
CA ALA A 106 3.55 -6.03 1.44
C ALA A 106 4.45 -4.79 1.19
N CYS A 107 5.51 -4.64 1.97
CA CYS A 107 6.42 -3.47 1.90
C CYS A 107 7.17 -3.34 0.56
N SER A 108 7.24 -4.40 -0.24
CA SER A 108 7.90 -4.41 -1.54
C SER A 108 6.95 -4.12 -2.70
N ALA A 109 5.70 -3.75 -2.41
CA ALA A 109 4.65 -3.56 -3.40
C ALA A 109 5.05 -2.62 -4.55
N ALA A 110 5.69 -1.49 -4.26
CA ALA A 110 6.13 -0.55 -5.29
C ALA A 110 7.18 -1.19 -6.22
N THR A 111 8.20 -1.87 -5.68
CA THR A 111 9.26 -2.48 -6.48
C THR A 111 8.74 -3.62 -7.35
N PHE A 112 7.91 -4.50 -6.79
CA PHE A 112 7.26 -5.56 -7.56
C PHE A 112 6.28 -4.99 -8.59
N GLY A 113 5.56 -3.92 -8.25
CA GLY A 113 4.68 -3.21 -9.19
C GLY A 113 5.44 -2.63 -10.38
N ILE A 114 6.62 -2.03 -10.16
CA ILE A 114 7.50 -1.55 -11.24
C ILE A 114 7.92 -2.71 -12.15
N LYS A 115 8.28 -3.87 -11.57
CA LYS A 115 8.63 -5.06 -12.38
C LYS A 115 7.45 -5.52 -13.24
N GLN A 116 6.24 -5.58 -12.66
CA GLN A 116 5.06 -5.97 -13.41
C GLN A 116 4.72 -4.97 -14.52
N ALA A 117 4.88 -3.67 -14.27
CA ALA A 117 4.71 -2.64 -15.27
C ALA A 117 5.74 -2.77 -16.40
N TYR A 118 7.01 -3.00 -16.05
CA TYR A 118 8.08 -3.26 -17.03
C TYR A 118 7.75 -4.46 -17.91
N ASP A 119 7.31 -5.58 -17.31
CA ASP A 119 6.95 -6.79 -18.06
C ASP A 119 5.75 -6.57 -18.98
N ALA A 120 4.73 -5.83 -18.51
CA ALA A 120 3.58 -5.49 -19.33
C ALA A 120 3.96 -4.66 -20.56
N ILE A 121 4.91 -3.71 -20.40
CA ILE A 121 5.43 -2.90 -21.52
C ILE A 121 6.24 -3.77 -22.48
N LYS A 122 7.11 -4.65 -21.97
CA LYS A 122 7.87 -5.59 -22.83
C LYS A 122 6.98 -6.61 -23.56
N ALA A 123 5.78 -6.85 -23.03
CA ALA A 123 4.76 -7.68 -23.69
C ALA A 123 3.91 -6.90 -24.71
N GLY A 124 4.18 -5.62 -24.96
CA GLY A 124 3.51 -4.79 -25.97
C GLY A 124 2.55 -3.73 -25.43
N GLY A 125 2.43 -3.57 -24.12
CA GLY A 125 1.74 -2.43 -23.53
C GLY A 125 2.52 -1.12 -23.76
N ARG A 126 1.81 0.00 -23.89
CA ARG A 126 2.46 1.31 -24.08
C ARG A 126 2.78 1.98 -22.76
N ARG A 127 1.78 2.08 -21.89
CA ARG A 127 1.86 2.75 -20.59
C ARG A 127 1.12 2.01 -19.51
N VAL A 128 1.72 1.99 -18.34
CA VAL A 128 1.15 1.42 -17.12
C VAL A 128 1.02 2.51 -16.06
N LEU A 129 -0.18 2.63 -15.50
CA LEU A 129 -0.42 3.39 -14.29
C LEU A 129 -0.24 2.46 -13.08
N LEU A 130 0.85 2.63 -12.36
CA LEU A 130 1.10 1.95 -11.10
C LEU A 130 0.62 2.83 -9.94
N VAL A 131 -0.28 2.30 -9.13
CA VAL A 131 -0.85 2.99 -7.95
C VAL A 131 -0.48 2.21 -6.70
N ASN A 132 -0.06 2.92 -5.66
CA ASN A 132 0.22 2.35 -4.34
C ASN A 132 -0.59 3.12 -3.30
N VAL A 133 -1.53 2.46 -2.64
CA VAL A 133 -2.37 3.07 -1.60
C VAL A 133 -2.28 2.23 -0.34
N GLU A 134 -1.76 2.85 0.72
CA GLU A 134 -1.60 2.21 2.01
C GLU A 134 -2.42 2.92 3.08
N ILE A 135 -3.35 2.20 3.70
CA ILE A 135 -4.10 2.64 4.88
C ILE A 135 -3.72 1.74 6.05
N THR A 136 -2.45 1.79 6.41
CA THR A 136 -1.85 0.92 7.42
C THR A 136 -2.36 1.21 8.83
N SER A 137 -2.88 2.42 9.07
CA SER A 137 -3.50 2.77 10.34
C SER A 137 -4.67 1.86 10.72
N GLY A 138 -5.34 1.26 9.71
CA GLY A 138 -6.46 0.34 9.92
C GLY A 138 -6.09 -0.96 10.61
N HIS A 139 -4.84 -1.42 10.46
CA HIS A 139 -4.38 -2.69 11.03
C HIS A 139 -3.15 -2.58 11.95
N THR A 140 -2.57 -1.38 12.12
CA THR A 140 -1.45 -1.16 13.04
C THR A 140 -1.90 -1.39 14.49
N ASP A 141 -1.12 -2.18 15.23
CA ASP A 141 -1.32 -2.28 16.67
C ASP A 141 -0.64 -1.11 17.39
N TYR A 142 -1.44 -0.10 17.70
CA TYR A 142 -0.97 1.08 18.45
C TYR A 142 -0.64 0.80 19.93
N ARG A 143 -0.89 -0.41 20.44
CA ARG A 143 -0.44 -0.86 21.77
C ARG A 143 0.96 -1.45 21.71
N SER A 144 1.38 -1.97 20.56
CA SER A 144 2.70 -2.56 20.37
C SER A 144 3.79 -1.50 20.33
N ARG A 145 4.78 -1.66 21.20
CA ARG A 145 5.95 -0.79 21.22
C ARG A 145 6.80 -0.90 19.94
N ASP A 146 6.76 -2.06 19.30
CA ASP A 146 7.66 -2.39 18.20
C ASP A 146 7.19 -1.80 16.86
N CYS A 147 5.87 -1.50 16.72
CA CYS A 147 5.33 -1.07 15.44
C CYS A 147 4.43 0.17 15.47
N HIS A 148 4.01 0.68 16.63
CA HIS A 148 3.00 1.75 16.74
C HIS A 148 3.38 3.09 16.07
N PHE A 149 4.64 3.33 15.76
CA PHE A 149 5.13 4.58 15.18
C PHE A 149 5.70 4.43 13.76
N ILE A 150 5.82 3.20 13.24
CA ILE A 150 6.56 2.92 12.01
C ILE A 150 5.79 3.38 10.78
N PHE A 151 4.48 3.13 10.72
CA PHE A 151 3.67 3.33 9.54
C PHE A 151 2.81 4.60 9.60
N GLY A 152 2.43 5.07 8.43
CA GLY A 152 1.41 6.06 8.19
C GLY A 152 0.62 5.67 6.94
N ASP A 153 -0.39 6.47 6.60
CA ASP A 153 -1.24 6.26 5.44
C ASP A 153 -0.80 7.17 4.29
N VAL A 154 -0.80 6.65 3.08
CA VAL A 154 -0.33 7.37 1.88
C VAL A 154 -0.91 6.77 0.61
N ALA A 155 -1.08 7.60 -0.42
CA ALA A 155 -1.27 7.16 -1.78
C ALA A 155 -0.21 7.78 -2.69
N THR A 156 0.34 6.99 -3.58
CA THR A 156 1.26 7.42 -4.63
C THR A 156 0.87 6.79 -5.96
N ALA A 157 1.26 7.41 -7.07
CA ALA A 157 1.11 6.83 -8.39
C ALA A 157 2.30 7.19 -9.28
N SER A 158 2.57 6.32 -10.25
CA SER A 158 3.64 6.48 -11.22
C SER A 158 3.15 6.06 -12.59
N ILE A 159 3.56 6.80 -13.62
CA ILE A 159 3.43 6.39 -15.02
C ILE A 159 4.73 5.71 -15.42
N ILE A 160 4.62 4.51 -15.95
CA ILE A 160 5.75 3.72 -16.45
C ILE A 160 5.52 3.47 -17.94
N GLU A 161 6.51 3.81 -18.75
CA GLU A 161 6.44 3.74 -20.20
C GLU A 161 7.80 3.46 -20.83
N GLU A 162 7.81 2.99 -22.07
CA GLU A 162 9.00 3.01 -22.90
C GLU A 162 9.07 4.36 -23.63
N THR A 163 10.18 5.08 -23.49
CA THR A 163 10.32 6.44 -24.04
C THR A 163 11.78 6.80 -24.28
N ASP A 164 12.02 7.62 -25.29
CA ASP A 164 13.35 8.25 -25.53
C ASP A 164 13.53 9.56 -24.75
N SER A 165 12.54 9.95 -23.96
CA SER A 165 12.59 11.16 -23.13
C SER A 165 13.72 11.06 -22.10
N LYS A 166 14.38 12.18 -21.85
CA LYS A 166 15.40 12.30 -20.80
C LYS A 166 14.84 12.86 -19.49
N THR A 167 13.52 13.02 -19.41
CA THR A 167 12.83 13.46 -18.18
C THR A 167 12.35 12.23 -17.40
N GLY A 168 12.42 12.32 -16.06
CA GLY A 168 12.02 11.21 -15.18
C GLY A 168 13.18 10.32 -14.73
N PHE A 169 12.84 9.08 -14.38
CA PHE A 169 13.79 8.07 -13.91
C PHE A 169 13.85 6.91 -14.91
N GLU A 170 15.04 6.50 -15.25
CA GLU A 170 15.27 5.32 -16.10
C GLU A 170 15.37 4.07 -15.22
N ILE A 171 14.70 3.01 -15.66
CA ILE A 171 14.80 1.69 -15.01
C ILE A 171 15.98 0.97 -15.67
N GLU A 172 17.13 0.94 -15.01
CA GLU A 172 18.34 0.31 -15.52
C GLU A 172 18.33 -1.21 -15.31
N ASP A 173 17.94 -1.66 -14.11
CA ASP A 173 17.89 -3.08 -13.74
C ASP A 173 16.84 -3.34 -12.66
N ILE A 174 16.28 -4.56 -12.63
CA ILE A 174 15.30 -4.98 -11.64
C ILE A 174 15.66 -6.39 -11.16
N ASN A 175 16.09 -6.49 -9.91
CA ASN A 175 16.36 -7.75 -9.24
C ASN A 175 15.37 -7.96 -8.10
N LEU A 176 14.59 -9.03 -8.15
CA LEU A 176 13.61 -9.39 -7.13
C LEU A 176 13.90 -10.80 -6.61
N PHE A 177 13.80 -10.95 -5.30
CA PHE A 177 13.77 -12.25 -4.65
C PHE A 177 12.83 -12.23 -3.46
N THR A 178 12.45 -13.39 -2.97
CA THR A 178 11.58 -13.53 -1.81
C THR A 178 12.19 -14.45 -0.78
N GLN A 179 12.03 -14.08 0.49
CA GLN A 179 12.43 -14.91 1.61
C GLN A 179 11.31 -14.95 2.64
N PHE A 180 10.96 -16.14 3.10
CA PHE A 180 9.94 -16.31 4.12
C PHE A 180 10.48 -15.97 5.50
N SER A 181 9.70 -15.20 6.28
CA SER A 181 9.97 -14.93 7.70
C SER A 181 8.67 -14.93 8.49
N ASN A 182 8.64 -15.64 9.62
CA ASN A 182 7.55 -15.55 10.59
C ASN A 182 7.67 -14.35 11.53
N ASN A 183 8.76 -13.61 11.48
CA ASN A 183 9.02 -12.47 12.36
C ASN A 183 8.32 -11.18 11.89
N ILE A 184 7.64 -11.22 10.73
CA ILE A 184 6.77 -10.14 10.24
C ILE A 184 5.51 -10.78 9.67
N ARG A 185 4.34 -10.41 10.20
CA ARG A 185 3.06 -11.02 9.83
C ARG A 185 1.90 -10.02 9.94
N ASN A 186 0.93 -10.21 9.07
CA ASN A 186 -0.43 -9.72 9.24
C ASN A 186 -1.36 -10.88 8.88
N ASN A 187 -2.01 -11.45 9.89
CA ASN A 187 -2.87 -12.62 9.71
C ASN A 187 -4.32 -12.26 9.42
N PHE A 188 -4.66 -10.98 9.32
CA PHE A 188 -6.01 -10.57 9.00
C PHE A 188 -6.37 -10.93 7.56
N GLY A 189 -7.43 -11.70 7.37
CA GLY A 189 -7.93 -12.12 6.08
C GLY A 189 -9.34 -12.68 6.15
N PHE A 190 -9.97 -12.97 5.01
CA PHE A 190 -11.36 -13.41 4.95
C PHE A 190 -11.62 -14.74 5.67
N LEU A 191 -10.63 -15.62 5.78
CA LEU A 191 -10.77 -16.89 6.49
C LEU A 191 -10.91 -16.73 8.00
N ASN A 192 -10.51 -15.58 8.58
CA ASN A 192 -10.65 -15.37 10.02
C ASN A 192 -12.10 -15.47 10.50
N LEU A 193 -13.07 -15.19 9.64
CA LEU A 193 -14.48 -15.35 9.95
C LEU A 193 -14.90 -16.83 10.09
N SER A 194 -14.11 -17.76 9.59
CA SER A 194 -14.35 -19.19 9.61
C SER A 194 -13.49 -19.92 10.66
N GLU A 195 -12.54 -19.25 11.28
CA GLU A 195 -11.71 -19.81 12.34
C GLU A 195 -12.50 -19.86 13.66
N VAL A 196 -12.56 -21.03 14.31
CA VAL A 196 -13.47 -21.29 15.44
C VAL A 196 -13.20 -20.40 16.64
N ASP A 197 -11.96 -20.12 16.95
CA ASP A 197 -11.54 -19.33 18.11
C ASP A 197 -10.72 -18.10 17.70
N ALA A 198 -10.98 -17.55 16.51
CA ALA A 198 -10.22 -16.42 16.00
C ALA A 198 -10.42 -15.18 16.87
N ASP A 199 -9.36 -14.72 17.49
CA ASP A 199 -9.30 -13.40 18.06
C ASP A 199 -8.90 -12.40 16.96
N ILE A 200 -9.92 -11.83 16.30
CA ILE A 200 -9.73 -10.85 15.21
C ILE A 200 -8.92 -9.64 15.69
N GLU A 201 -9.00 -9.29 16.96
CA GLU A 201 -8.23 -8.20 17.54
C GLU A 201 -6.72 -8.50 17.62
N ASN A 202 -6.34 -9.77 17.71
CA ASN A 202 -4.95 -10.21 17.74
C ASN A 202 -4.35 -10.51 16.36
N ASN A 203 -5.17 -10.56 15.31
CA ASN A 203 -4.72 -10.79 13.92
C ASN A 203 -4.17 -9.52 13.25
N ARG A 204 -3.69 -8.57 14.05
CA ARG A 204 -3.10 -7.31 13.56
C ARG A 204 -1.67 -7.53 13.07
N PHE A 205 -1.15 -6.48 12.43
CA PHE A 205 0.26 -6.44 12.05
C PHE A 205 1.17 -6.60 13.29
N ALA A 206 2.08 -7.54 13.20
CA ALA A 206 3.10 -7.79 14.21
C ALA A 206 4.48 -7.99 13.56
N GLN A 207 5.52 -7.46 14.18
CA GLN A 207 6.89 -7.69 13.74
C GLN A 207 7.87 -7.73 14.92
N ASP A 208 8.93 -8.54 14.76
CA ASP A 208 10.19 -8.42 15.49
C ASP A 208 11.23 -7.86 14.49
N GLY A 209 11.30 -6.53 14.39
CA GLY A 209 12.11 -5.86 13.38
C GLY A 209 13.59 -6.23 13.44
N ARG A 210 14.13 -6.55 14.64
CA ARG A 210 15.52 -6.98 14.80
C ARG A 210 15.77 -8.35 14.18
N LYS A 211 14.82 -9.28 14.33
CA LYS A 211 14.95 -10.61 13.73
C LYS A 211 14.78 -10.55 12.23
N VAL A 212 13.77 -9.82 11.73
CA VAL A 212 13.57 -9.62 10.29
C VAL A 212 14.84 -9.06 9.65
N PHE A 213 15.43 -8.00 10.23
CA PHE A 213 16.64 -7.41 9.72
C PHE A 213 17.79 -8.43 9.64
N LYS A 214 17.97 -9.24 10.67
CA LYS A 214 19.02 -10.27 10.70
C LYS A 214 18.81 -11.41 9.70
N GLU A 215 17.56 -11.71 9.38
CA GLU A 215 17.22 -12.76 8.42
C GLU A 215 17.37 -12.33 6.98
N VAL A 216 17.07 -11.06 6.67
CA VAL A 216 16.92 -10.59 5.28
C VAL A 216 18.08 -9.71 4.82
N CYS A 217 18.64 -8.83 5.68
CA CYS A 217 19.66 -7.86 5.26
C CYS A 217 21.08 -8.41 5.04
N PRO A 218 21.50 -9.56 5.56
CA PRO A 218 22.82 -10.15 5.24
C PRO A 218 22.92 -10.78 3.86
N LEU A 219 21.87 -10.78 3.07
CA LEU A 219 21.84 -11.26 1.68
C LEU A 219 22.26 -10.17 0.71
#